data_9c217cfc65d9ca2c232555a7e9a0ed07
#
_entry.id   9c217cfc65d9ca2c232555a7e9a0ed07
#
_cell.length_a   1.000
_cell.length_b   1.000
_cell.length_c   1.000
_cell.angle_alpha   90.00
_cell.angle_beta   90.00
_cell.angle_gamma   90.00
#
_symmetry.space_group_name_H-M   'P 1'
#
loop_
_entity.id
_entity.type
_entity.pdbx_description
1 polymer ?
#
loop_
_entity_poly.entity_id
_entity_poly.type
_entity_poly.pdbx_seq_one_letter_code
_entity_poly.pdbx_strand_id
1 'polypeptide(L)'
;IGTYRDVQLHAPPPVGAAPSAAEKLPAKDLYDCVLRGLTGSAAELAQRELSALAPLALVEQTLIPALNEVGKKYAEGTLFLPQLIASAEAAKAAFVVVGERLGPGKNVRGKIVMATVRGDVHDIGKNIVKVVAQSHGYEVIDLGKDVPKERVVEAALREKPFVVGLSALMTTTVR
;
A
#
# COMPACT_ATOMS: atom_id res chain seq x y z
N ILE A 1 16.97 42.55 19.15
CA ILE A 1 17.07 42.67 17.67
C ILE A 1 17.98 41.52 17.23
N GLY A 2 17.39 40.37 16.96
CA GLY A 2 18.10 39.17 16.51
C GLY A 2 18.08 39.12 14.98
N THR A 3 19.26 39.06 14.40
CA THR A 3 19.53 38.93 12.97
C THR A 3 19.01 37.57 12.48
N TYR A 4 18.08 37.60 11.54
CA TYR A 4 17.70 36.45 10.72
C TYR A 4 18.91 36.03 9.90
N ARG A 5 19.44 34.82 10.13
CA ARG A 5 20.46 34.23 9.26
C ARG A 5 19.79 33.79 7.97
N ASP A 6 20.37 34.18 6.85
CA ASP A 6 19.97 33.79 5.49
C ASP A 6 19.87 32.26 5.37
N VAL A 7 18.67 31.76 5.32
CA VAL A 7 18.40 30.39 4.85
C VAL A 7 18.51 30.44 3.34
N GLN A 8 19.63 29.95 2.79
CA GLN A 8 19.75 29.74 1.35
C GLN A 8 18.68 28.73 0.92
N LEU A 9 17.59 29.26 0.36
CA LEU A 9 16.60 28.45 -0.35
C LEU A 9 17.30 27.89 -1.59
N HIS A 10 17.69 26.61 -1.53
CA HIS A 10 18.05 25.87 -2.72
C HIS A 10 16.85 25.86 -3.64
N ALA A 11 16.99 26.45 -4.82
CA ALA A 11 15.96 26.39 -5.86
C ALA A 11 15.62 24.92 -6.13
N PRO A 12 14.32 24.56 -6.23
CA PRO A 12 13.95 23.20 -6.62
C PRO A 12 14.55 22.92 -8.00
N PRO A 13 15.05 21.68 -8.24
CA PRO A 13 15.52 21.31 -9.57
C PRO A 13 14.39 21.47 -10.59
N PRO A 14 14.71 21.76 -11.86
CA PRO A 14 13.72 22.05 -12.90
C PRO A 14 12.74 20.88 -13.03
N VAL A 15 11.46 21.20 -12.91
CA VAL A 15 10.34 20.27 -13.16
C VAL A 15 10.39 19.92 -14.65
N GLY A 16 10.82 18.71 -14.99
CA GLY A 16 10.83 18.27 -16.38
C GLY A 16 12.03 17.45 -16.83
N ALA A 17 12.66 16.67 -15.95
CA ALA A 17 13.58 15.64 -16.43
C ALA A 17 12.75 14.54 -17.13
N ALA A 18 12.95 14.37 -18.44
CA ALA A 18 12.40 13.23 -19.18
C ALA A 18 12.82 11.92 -18.48
N PRO A 19 11.95 10.88 -18.45
CA PRO A 19 12.25 9.62 -17.78
C PRO A 19 13.61 9.09 -18.25
N SER A 20 14.46 8.74 -17.29
CA SER A 20 15.81 8.23 -17.59
C SER A 20 15.70 6.90 -18.35
N ALA A 21 16.73 6.55 -19.14
CA ALA A 21 16.74 5.27 -19.88
C ALA A 21 16.55 4.04 -18.98
N ALA A 22 16.86 4.14 -17.69
CA ALA A 22 16.63 3.09 -16.69
C ALA A 22 15.12 2.83 -16.42
N GLU A 23 14.26 3.82 -16.68
CA GLU A 23 12.79 3.66 -16.53
C GLU A 23 12.15 2.92 -17.70
N LYS A 24 12.85 2.75 -18.82
CA LYS A 24 12.34 2.07 -20.02
C LYS A 24 12.60 0.57 -20.06
N LEU A 25 13.45 0.05 -19.16
CA LEU A 25 13.71 -1.39 -19.09
C LEU A 25 12.57 -2.09 -18.33
N PRO A 26 12.14 -3.31 -18.78
CA PRO A 26 11.17 -4.11 -18.05
C PRO A 26 11.67 -4.40 -16.64
N ALA A 27 10.76 -4.50 -15.67
CA ALA A 27 11.12 -4.89 -14.32
C ALA A 27 11.68 -6.33 -14.31
N LYS A 28 12.70 -6.57 -13.50
CA LYS A 28 13.30 -7.90 -13.33
C LYS A 28 12.34 -8.84 -12.58
N ASP A 29 11.74 -8.33 -11.53
CA ASP A 29 10.86 -9.01 -10.60
C ASP A 29 9.88 -8.02 -9.97
N LEU A 30 9.01 -8.51 -9.10
CA LEU A 30 8.02 -7.68 -8.43
C LEU A 30 8.67 -6.65 -7.46
N TYR A 31 9.79 -7.01 -6.83
CA TYR A 31 10.53 -6.08 -5.98
C TYR A 31 11.02 -4.86 -6.76
N ASP A 32 11.71 -5.08 -7.88
CA ASP A 32 12.19 -4.00 -8.78
C ASP A 32 11.02 -3.20 -9.36
N CYS A 33 9.92 -3.88 -9.68
CA CYS A 33 8.69 -3.26 -10.16
C CYS A 33 8.12 -2.25 -9.17
N VAL A 34 7.98 -2.63 -7.90
CA VAL A 34 7.50 -1.75 -6.82
C VAL A 34 8.49 -0.63 -6.56
N LEU A 35 9.79 -0.93 -6.48
CA LEU A 35 10.83 0.06 -6.23
C LEU A 35 10.86 1.18 -7.29
N ARG A 36 10.58 0.83 -8.55
CA ARG A 36 10.56 1.75 -9.70
C ARG A 36 9.18 2.33 -10.01
N GLY A 37 8.13 1.90 -9.29
CA GLY A 37 6.77 2.37 -9.50
C GLY A 37 6.16 1.95 -10.83
N LEU A 38 6.48 0.77 -11.36
CA LEU A 38 6.01 0.27 -12.65
C LEU A 38 4.63 -0.40 -12.51
N THR A 39 3.61 0.39 -12.22
CA THR A 39 2.24 -0.06 -11.90
C THR A 39 1.65 -1.00 -12.96
N GLY A 40 1.92 -0.74 -14.24
CA GLY A 40 1.38 -1.55 -15.35
C GLY A 40 1.85 -3.01 -15.35
N SER A 41 3.00 -3.32 -14.75
CA SER A 41 3.58 -4.68 -14.71
C SER A 41 3.40 -5.36 -13.36
N ALA A 42 2.98 -4.64 -12.33
CA ALA A 42 2.96 -5.14 -10.95
C ALA A 42 1.99 -6.32 -10.75
N ALA A 43 0.80 -6.25 -11.33
CA ALA A 43 -0.19 -7.33 -11.23
C ALA A 43 0.27 -8.61 -11.92
N GLU A 44 0.84 -8.50 -13.13
CA GLU A 44 1.36 -9.64 -13.90
C GLU A 44 2.54 -10.30 -13.19
N LEU A 45 3.48 -9.50 -12.69
CA LEU A 45 4.64 -10.00 -11.94
C LEU A 45 4.20 -10.68 -10.64
N ALA A 46 3.24 -10.10 -9.91
CA ALA A 46 2.67 -10.73 -8.72
C ALA A 46 2.04 -12.08 -9.03
N GLN A 47 1.26 -12.17 -10.12
CA GLN A 47 0.63 -13.42 -10.55
C GLN A 47 1.66 -14.48 -10.94
N ARG A 48 2.75 -14.07 -11.63
CA ARG A 48 3.85 -14.96 -11.99
C ARG A 48 4.58 -15.49 -10.75
N GLU A 49 4.90 -14.63 -9.77
CA GLU A 49 5.60 -15.05 -8.58
C GLU A 49 4.73 -15.90 -7.63
N LEU A 50 3.42 -15.70 -7.62
CA LEU A 50 2.44 -16.54 -6.92
C LEU A 50 2.32 -17.97 -7.49
N SER A 51 2.89 -18.24 -8.64
CA SER A 51 2.99 -19.63 -9.16
C SER A 51 4.05 -20.46 -8.41
N ALA A 52 5.03 -19.80 -7.80
CA ALA A 52 6.15 -20.42 -7.07
C ALA A 52 6.12 -20.13 -5.55
N LEU A 53 5.49 -19.03 -5.13
CA LEU A 53 5.45 -18.59 -3.73
C LEU A 53 4.03 -18.62 -3.17
N ALA A 54 3.91 -18.96 -1.89
CA ALA A 54 2.66 -18.76 -1.17
C ALA A 54 2.33 -17.26 -1.04
N PRO A 55 1.05 -16.86 -1.04
CA PRO A 55 0.65 -15.45 -1.01
C PRO A 55 1.26 -14.64 0.15
N LEU A 56 1.31 -15.22 1.36
CA LEU A 56 1.90 -14.57 2.51
C LEU A 56 3.43 -14.41 2.35
N ALA A 57 4.11 -15.43 1.81
CA ALA A 57 5.55 -15.37 1.57
C ALA A 57 5.90 -14.27 0.55
N LEU A 58 5.07 -14.07 -0.49
CA LEU A 58 5.26 -12.99 -1.45
C LEU A 58 5.16 -11.62 -0.76
N VAL A 59 4.20 -11.45 0.15
CA VAL A 59 4.08 -10.21 0.92
C VAL A 59 5.28 -9.97 1.81
N GLU A 60 5.69 -10.97 2.60
CA GLU A 60 6.77 -10.84 3.58
C GLU A 60 8.16 -10.71 2.95
N GLN A 61 8.41 -11.44 1.86
CA GLN A 61 9.74 -11.54 1.24
C GLN A 61 9.96 -10.55 0.10
N THR A 62 8.87 -10.03 -0.51
CA THR A 62 8.97 -9.14 -1.68
C THR A 62 8.33 -7.78 -1.43
N LEU A 63 7.01 -7.72 -1.12
CA LEU A 63 6.29 -6.45 -1.06
C LEU A 63 6.68 -5.58 0.12
N ILE A 64 6.77 -6.14 1.34
CA ILE A 64 7.18 -5.39 2.54
C ILE A 64 8.62 -4.87 2.40
N PRO A 65 9.63 -5.68 2.02
CA PRO A 65 10.97 -5.19 1.80
C PRO A 65 11.07 -4.09 0.74
N ALA A 66 10.35 -4.22 -0.39
CA ALA A 66 10.32 -3.20 -1.43
C ALA A 66 9.76 -1.87 -0.91
N LEU A 67 8.63 -1.90 -0.19
CA LEU A 67 8.02 -0.71 0.40
C LEU A 67 8.91 -0.06 1.47
N ASN A 68 9.61 -0.85 2.27
CA ASN A 68 10.57 -0.34 3.25
C ASN A 68 11.73 0.38 2.57
N GLU A 69 12.25 -0.17 1.48
CA GLU A 69 13.33 0.46 0.70
C GLU A 69 12.85 1.76 0.02
N VAL A 70 11.63 1.77 -0.52
CA VAL A 70 10.98 2.98 -1.05
C VAL A 70 10.87 4.06 0.02
N GLY A 71 10.38 3.70 1.21
CA GLY A 71 10.26 4.63 2.34
C GLY A 71 11.61 5.18 2.80
N LYS A 72 12.65 4.33 2.87
CA LYS A 72 14.02 4.71 3.20
C LYS A 72 14.57 5.71 2.17
N LYS A 73 14.49 5.41 0.88
CA LYS A 73 14.94 6.30 -0.20
C LYS A 73 14.22 7.64 -0.20
N TYR A 74 12.93 7.65 0.11
CA TYR A 74 12.17 8.89 0.25
C TYR A 74 12.67 9.72 1.45
N ALA A 75 12.90 9.10 2.61
CA ALA A 75 13.43 9.76 3.79
C ALA A 75 14.85 10.31 3.57
N GLU A 76 15.67 9.63 2.78
CA GLU A 76 17.02 10.05 2.39
C GLU A 76 17.03 11.11 1.27
N GLY A 77 15.87 11.48 0.71
CA GLY A 77 15.75 12.45 -0.39
C GLY A 77 16.25 11.95 -1.74
N THR A 78 16.53 10.65 -1.89
CA THR A 78 16.96 10.02 -3.14
C THR A 78 15.80 9.55 -4.02
N LEU A 79 14.58 9.56 -3.48
CA LEU A 79 13.33 9.25 -4.18
C LEU A 79 12.34 10.40 -3.95
N PHE A 80 11.68 10.87 -5.00
CA PHE A 80 10.78 12.02 -4.96
C PHE A 80 9.31 11.59 -4.82
N LEU A 81 8.45 12.52 -4.38
CA LEU A 81 7.04 12.26 -4.12
C LEU A 81 6.28 11.58 -5.30
N PRO A 82 6.45 11.98 -6.57
CA PRO A 82 5.79 11.27 -7.67
C PRO A 82 6.19 9.79 -7.77
N GLN A 83 7.46 9.48 -7.51
CA GLN A 83 7.97 8.11 -7.52
C GLN A 83 7.44 7.31 -6.33
N LEU A 84 7.35 7.93 -5.14
CA LEU A 84 6.72 7.32 -3.97
C LEU A 84 5.27 6.93 -4.26
N ILE A 85 4.49 7.83 -4.89
CA ILE A 85 3.10 7.56 -5.28
C ILE A 85 3.04 6.40 -6.28
N ALA A 86 3.88 6.41 -7.31
CA ALA A 86 3.93 5.34 -8.32
C ALA A 86 4.29 3.97 -7.68
N SER A 87 5.26 3.94 -6.76
CA SER A 87 5.63 2.74 -6.01
C SER A 87 4.47 2.21 -5.15
N ALA A 88 3.75 3.11 -4.49
CA ALA A 88 2.56 2.76 -3.71
C ALA A 88 1.44 2.15 -4.58
N GLU A 89 1.19 2.71 -5.77
CA GLU A 89 0.19 2.18 -6.70
C GLU A 89 0.64 0.83 -7.30
N ALA A 90 1.93 0.63 -7.57
CA ALA A 90 2.46 -0.67 -8.00
C ALA A 90 2.27 -1.74 -6.93
N ALA A 91 2.63 -1.43 -5.68
CA ALA A 91 2.40 -2.35 -4.55
C ALA A 91 0.91 -2.67 -4.36
N LYS A 92 0.04 -1.67 -4.47
CA LYS A 92 -1.41 -1.85 -4.36
C LYS A 92 -1.95 -2.80 -5.44
N ALA A 93 -1.51 -2.67 -6.69
CA ALA A 93 -1.89 -3.58 -7.77
C ALA A 93 -1.48 -5.03 -7.45
N ALA A 94 -0.27 -5.23 -6.89
CA ALA A 94 0.19 -6.54 -6.44
C ALA A 94 -0.65 -7.09 -5.27
N PHE A 95 -1.01 -6.27 -4.28
CA PHE A 95 -1.86 -6.68 -3.16
C PHE A 95 -3.26 -7.13 -3.58
N VAL A 96 -3.83 -6.54 -4.63
CA VAL A 96 -5.11 -7.00 -5.21
C VAL A 96 -4.99 -8.45 -5.66
N VAL A 97 -3.97 -8.77 -6.46
CA VAL A 97 -3.72 -10.12 -6.99
C VAL A 97 -3.46 -11.13 -5.86
N VAL A 98 -2.66 -10.74 -4.85
CA VAL A 98 -2.42 -11.58 -3.66
C VAL A 98 -3.71 -11.87 -2.92
N GLY A 99 -4.57 -10.85 -2.73
CA GLY A 99 -5.86 -10.99 -2.06
C GLY A 99 -6.83 -11.92 -2.81
N GLU A 100 -6.89 -11.82 -4.13
CA GLU A 100 -7.70 -12.71 -4.98
C GLU A 100 -7.24 -14.17 -4.88
N ARG A 101 -5.91 -14.38 -4.84
CA ARG A 101 -5.34 -15.74 -4.70
C ARG A 101 -5.62 -16.39 -3.37
N LEU A 102 -5.74 -15.62 -2.30
CA LEU A 102 -6.11 -16.13 -0.97
C LEU A 102 -7.58 -16.55 -0.94
N GLY A 103 -8.46 -15.84 -1.64
CA GLY A 103 -9.89 -16.11 -1.68
C GLY A 103 -10.57 -16.07 -0.31
N PRO A 104 -11.87 -16.31 -0.22
CA PRO A 104 -12.53 -16.59 1.05
C PRO A 104 -12.12 -18.00 1.53
N GLY A 105 -11.51 -18.07 2.72
CA GLY A 105 -11.04 -19.33 3.30
C GLY A 105 -12.17 -20.37 3.44
N LYS A 106 -11.88 -21.64 3.13
CA LYS A 106 -12.85 -22.74 3.22
C LYS A 106 -13.40 -22.98 4.63
N ASN A 107 -12.71 -22.49 5.67
CA ASN A 107 -13.16 -22.51 7.08
C ASN A 107 -13.02 -21.07 7.62
N VAL A 108 -14.07 -20.28 7.49
CA VAL A 108 -14.09 -18.89 7.98
C VAL A 108 -14.06 -18.90 9.51
N ARG A 109 -12.96 -18.42 10.11
CA ARG A 109 -12.81 -18.28 11.56
C ARG A 109 -13.67 -17.15 12.13
N GLY A 110 -14.08 -16.23 11.27
CA GLY A 110 -14.92 -15.07 11.58
C GLY A 110 -14.79 -13.99 10.51
N LYS A 111 -15.66 -12.98 10.59
CA LYS A 111 -15.63 -11.82 9.70
C LYS A 111 -14.88 -10.66 10.34
N ILE A 112 -14.13 -9.92 9.53
CA ILE A 112 -13.46 -8.68 9.90
C ILE A 112 -13.91 -7.59 8.93
N VAL A 113 -14.46 -6.49 9.43
CA VAL A 113 -14.71 -5.29 8.63
C VAL A 113 -13.51 -4.38 8.74
N MET A 114 -12.99 -3.89 7.61
CA MET A 114 -11.85 -2.98 7.57
C MET A 114 -12.16 -1.74 6.75
N ALA A 115 -11.67 -0.59 7.21
CA ALA A 115 -11.79 0.68 6.50
C ALA A 115 -10.59 1.59 6.78
N THR A 116 -10.22 2.42 5.81
CA THR A 116 -9.43 3.62 6.08
C THR A 116 -10.40 4.76 6.35
N VAL A 117 -10.21 5.44 7.48
CA VAL A 117 -11.15 6.45 7.99
C VAL A 117 -11.30 7.64 7.05
N ARG A 118 -12.42 8.36 7.20
CA ARG A 118 -12.72 9.57 6.42
C ARG A 118 -11.59 10.59 6.51
N GLY A 119 -11.21 11.16 5.37
CA GLY A 119 -10.11 12.13 5.25
C GLY A 119 -8.74 11.49 5.14
N ASP A 120 -8.62 10.16 5.17
CA ASP A 120 -7.38 9.45 4.97
C ASP A 120 -7.42 8.57 3.70
N VAL A 121 -6.36 8.68 2.89
CA VAL A 121 -6.23 7.92 1.62
C VAL A 121 -5.15 6.84 1.69
N HIS A 122 -4.45 6.75 2.83
CA HIS A 122 -3.34 5.81 3.02
C HIS A 122 -3.87 4.43 3.38
N ASP A 123 -3.92 3.51 2.42
CA ASP A 123 -4.53 2.19 2.60
C ASP A 123 -3.55 1.00 2.50
N ILE A 124 -2.25 1.25 2.27
CA ILE A 124 -1.25 0.19 2.15
C ILE A 124 -1.17 -0.65 3.44
N GLY A 125 -1.10 -0.02 4.59
CA GLY A 125 -1.07 -0.71 5.88
C GLY A 125 -2.30 -1.57 6.10
N LYS A 126 -3.49 -1.06 5.77
CA LYS A 126 -4.75 -1.81 5.82
C LYS A 126 -4.70 -3.02 4.89
N ASN A 127 -4.17 -2.87 3.67
CA ASN A 127 -4.08 -3.95 2.70
C ASN A 127 -3.13 -5.07 3.15
N ILE A 128 -2.02 -4.73 3.82
CA ILE A 128 -1.13 -5.72 4.44
C ILE A 128 -1.88 -6.52 5.51
N VAL A 129 -2.56 -5.84 6.44
CA VAL A 129 -3.33 -6.50 7.52
C VAL A 129 -4.45 -7.37 6.94
N LYS A 130 -5.13 -6.91 5.89
CA LYS A 130 -6.14 -7.68 5.16
C LYS A 130 -5.58 -9.01 4.67
N VAL A 131 -4.44 -8.99 3.97
CA VAL A 131 -3.81 -10.20 3.42
C VAL A 131 -3.40 -11.16 4.54
N VAL A 132 -2.82 -10.66 5.61
CA VAL A 132 -2.46 -11.46 6.79
C VAL A 132 -3.70 -12.08 7.42
N ALA A 133 -4.77 -11.32 7.63
CA ALA A 133 -6.03 -11.84 8.19
C ALA A 133 -6.64 -12.93 7.29
N GLN A 134 -6.68 -12.71 5.97
CA GLN A 134 -7.18 -13.69 5.00
C GLN A 134 -6.35 -14.98 5.01
N SER A 135 -5.01 -14.88 5.12
CA SER A 135 -4.12 -16.05 5.21
C SER A 135 -4.37 -16.89 6.47
N HIS A 136 -4.88 -16.27 7.53
CA HIS A 136 -5.27 -16.93 8.77
C HIS A 136 -6.73 -17.43 8.78
N GLY A 137 -7.42 -17.36 7.65
CA GLY A 137 -8.78 -17.90 7.48
C GLY A 137 -9.90 -16.96 7.93
N TYR A 138 -9.65 -15.66 8.04
CA TYR A 138 -10.72 -14.68 8.26
C TYR A 138 -11.31 -14.19 6.94
N GLU A 139 -12.62 -14.01 6.90
CA GLU A 139 -13.29 -13.27 5.83
C GLU A 139 -13.13 -11.77 6.09
N VAL A 140 -12.48 -11.05 5.17
CA VAL A 140 -12.26 -9.60 5.32
C VAL A 140 -13.16 -8.82 4.38
N ILE A 141 -14.03 -8.01 4.96
CA ILE A 141 -14.93 -7.09 4.28
C ILE A 141 -14.24 -5.72 4.28
N ASP A 142 -13.62 -5.38 3.16
CA ASP A 142 -12.87 -4.14 2.99
C ASP A 142 -13.78 -3.05 2.41
N LEU A 143 -14.05 -2.02 3.21
CA LEU A 143 -14.87 -0.88 2.81
C LEU A 143 -14.11 0.16 1.96
N GLY A 144 -12.79 0.00 1.83
CA GLY A 144 -11.94 0.91 1.07
C GLY A 144 -11.31 2.01 1.92
N LYS A 145 -11.08 3.16 1.28
CA LYS A 145 -10.48 4.37 1.88
C LYS A 145 -11.46 5.53 1.90
N ASP A 146 -11.16 6.55 2.72
CA ASP A 146 -12.01 7.74 2.91
C ASP A 146 -13.46 7.38 3.31
N VAL A 147 -13.59 6.41 4.23
CA VAL A 147 -14.88 5.81 4.58
C VAL A 147 -15.52 6.60 5.73
N PRO A 148 -16.73 7.16 5.54
CA PRO A 148 -17.45 7.82 6.62
C PRO A 148 -17.89 6.81 7.69
N LYS A 149 -17.92 7.27 8.95
CA LYS A 149 -18.25 6.45 10.12
C LYS A 149 -19.61 5.75 10.00
N GLU A 150 -20.57 6.38 9.36
CA GLU A 150 -21.93 5.84 9.14
C GLU A 150 -21.87 4.55 8.32
N ARG A 151 -21.03 4.49 7.28
CA ARG A 151 -20.83 3.28 6.48
C ARG A 151 -20.14 2.17 7.25
N VAL A 152 -19.22 2.52 8.14
CA VAL A 152 -18.56 1.54 9.01
C VAL A 152 -19.58 0.92 9.97
N VAL A 153 -20.40 1.76 10.60
CA VAL A 153 -21.47 1.31 11.52
C VAL A 153 -22.48 0.43 10.79
N GLU A 154 -22.96 0.87 9.61
CA GLU A 154 -23.89 0.08 8.80
C GLU A 154 -23.32 -1.31 8.46
N ALA A 155 -22.06 -1.35 8.01
CA ALA A 155 -21.38 -2.62 7.70
C ALA A 155 -21.23 -3.50 8.95
N ALA A 156 -20.87 -2.92 10.09
CA ALA A 156 -20.75 -3.65 11.35
C ALA A 156 -22.08 -4.26 11.81
N LEU A 157 -23.18 -3.52 11.69
CA LEU A 157 -24.51 -4.00 12.06
C LEU A 157 -25.02 -5.11 11.11
N ARG A 158 -24.75 -4.97 9.80
CA ARG A 158 -25.14 -5.93 8.78
C ARG A 158 -24.35 -7.22 8.85
N GLU A 159 -23.04 -7.11 8.92
CA GLU A 159 -22.12 -8.25 8.79
C GLU A 159 -21.82 -8.94 10.12
N LYS A 160 -22.09 -8.26 11.25
CA LYS A 160 -21.81 -8.72 12.62
C LYS A 160 -20.38 -9.28 12.76
N PRO A 161 -19.35 -8.48 12.42
CA PRO A 161 -17.97 -8.95 12.40
C PRO A 161 -17.47 -9.22 13.82
N PHE A 162 -16.47 -10.10 13.92
CA PHE A 162 -15.72 -10.34 15.15
C PHE A 162 -14.88 -9.12 15.54
N VAL A 163 -14.34 -8.42 14.54
CA VAL A 163 -13.50 -7.22 14.70
C VAL A 163 -13.86 -6.19 13.63
N VAL A 164 -13.82 -4.91 14.01
CA VAL A 164 -13.79 -3.77 13.09
C VAL A 164 -12.41 -3.14 13.17
N GLY A 165 -11.65 -3.17 12.07
CA GLY A 165 -10.33 -2.57 11.95
C GLY A 165 -10.39 -1.22 11.24
N LEU A 166 -9.85 -0.18 11.87
CA LEU A 166 -9.77 1.16 11.27
C LEU A 166 -8.31 1.55 11.07
N SER A 167 -7.99 2.00 9.85
CA SER A 167 -6.68 2.54 9.50
C SER A 167 -6.74 4.05 9.46
N ALA A 168 -5.82 4.71 10.18
CA ALA A 168 -5.62 6.15 10.14
C ALA A 168 -4.13 6.43 10.28
N LEU A 169 -3.54 7.08 9.29
CA LEU A 169 -2.13 7.46 9.31
C LEU A 169 -1.95 8.90 9.80
N MET A 170 -2.90 9.78 9.49
CA MET A 170 -2.82 11.19 9.83
C MET A 170 -3.44 11.47 11.19
N THR A 171 -2.71 12.17 12.07
CA THR A 171 -3.20 12.58 13.41
C THR A 171 -4.43 13.49 13.35
N THR A 172 -4.64 14.19 12.24
CA THR A 172 -5.79 15.06 11.99
C THR A 172 -7.08 14.30 11.70
N THR A 173 -6.99 13.01 11.34
CA THR A 173 -8.15 12.15 11.03
C THR A 173 -8.63 11.32 12.21
N VAL A 174 -7.88 11.32 13.31
CA VAL A 174 -8.24 10.64 14.58
C VAL A 174 -8.84 11.69 15.53
N ARG A 175 -10.16 11.88 15.47
CA ARG A 175 -10.93 12.71 16.40
C ARG A 175 -12.17 11.98 16.87
#